data_28136c96d89855739b387dfc2e7d60b3
#
_entry.id   28136c96d89855739b387dfc2e7d60b3
#
_cell.length_a   1.000
_cell.length_b   1.000
_cell.length_c   1.000
_cell.angle_alpha   90.00
_cell.angle_beta   90.00
_cell.angle_gamma   90.00
#
_symmetry.space_group_name_H-M   'P 1'
#
loop_
_entity.id
_entity.type
_entity.pdbx_description
1 polymer ?
#
loop_
_entity_poly.entity_id
_entity_poly.type
_entity_poly.pdbx_seq_one_letter_code
_entity_poly.pdbx_strand_id
1 'polypeptide(L)'
;MNSKILVLFVSLLLSLSSCQTIKKKSDEVAEKENEKFGLFLGKQVSELRMELGVPTDDYINQAGNETLVYKTKKYGIPCERKFEINANGTIIKFSSSVCI
;
A
#
# COMPACT_ATOMS: atom_id res chain seq x y z
N MET A 1 37.12 4.37 33.13
CA MET A 1 36.90 2.99 32.66
C MET A 1 35.53 2.86 31.97
N ASN A 2 34.50 3.46 32.49
CA ASN A 2 33.15 3.38 31.95
C ASN A 2 32.90 4.26 30.74
N SER A 3 33.74 5.30 30.48
CA SER A 3 33.59 6.20 29.36
C SER A 3 33.81 5.58 27.98
N LYS A 4 34.72 4.59 27.88
CA LYS A 4 34.98 3.87 26.63
C LYS A 4 33.84 2.92 26.27
N ILE A 5 33.21 2.30 27.23
CA ILE A 5 32.04 1.43 27.04
C ILE A 5 30.81 2.27 26.65
N LEU A 6 30.68 3.44 27.27
CA LEU A 6 29.59 4.37 26.96
C LEU A 6 29.66 4.91 25.53
N VAL A 7 30.84 5.24 25.02
CA VAL A 7 31.07 5.69 23.65
C VAL A 7 30.75 4.58 22.63
N LEU A 8 31.11 3.34 22.91
CA LEU A 8 30.76 2.20 22.08
C LEU A 8 29.25 1.95 22.04
N PHE A 9 28.56 2.11 23.16
CA PHE A 9 27.10 1.99 23.23
C PHE A 9 26.39 3.09 22.43
N VAL A 10 26.86 4.32 22.50
CA VAL A 10 26.29 5.47 21.77
C VAL A 10 26.49 5.29 20.25
N SER A 11 27.67 4.81 19.80
CA SER A 11 27.90 4.58 18.37
C SER A 11 27.08 3.42 17.82
N LEU A 12 26.79 2.39 18.61
CA LEU A 12 25.91 1.29 18.24
C LEU A 12 24.45 1.74 18.09
N LEU A 13 23.98 2.60 18.97
CA LEU A 13 22.64 3.20 18.89
C LEU A 13 22.46 4.08 17.66
N LEU A 14 23.49 4.82 17.26
CA LEU A 14 23.47 5.67 16.06
C LEU A 14 23.37 4.86 14.75
N SER A 15 24.00 3.70 14.67
CA SER A 15 23.90 2.82 13.51
C SER A 15 22.53 2.15 13.37
N LEU A 16 21.81 1.92 14.44
CA LEU A 16 20.43 1.42 14.42
C LEU A 16 19.43 2.48 13.95
N SER A 17 19.68 3.78 14.18
CA SER A 17 18.79 4.85 13.74
C SER A 17 18.78 5.05 12.22
N SER A 18 19.86 4.70 11.51
CA SER A 18 19.88 4.79 10.03
C SER A 18 18.98 3.75 9.36
N CYS A 19 18.82 2.57 9.94
CA CYS A 19 17.87 1.55 9.45
C CYS A 19 16.41 1.98 9.64
N GLN A 20 16.09 2.69 10.71
CA GLN A 20 14.75 3.21 10.96
C GLN A 20 14.34 4.29 9.96
N THR A 21 15.27 5.08 9.44
CA THR A 21 14.98 6.14 8.46
C THR A 21 14.50 5.57 7.12
N ILE A 22 15.07 4.46 6.65
CA ILE A 22 14.66 3.79 5.40
C ILE A 22 13.26 3.17 5.56
N LYS A 23 12.98 2.53 6.68
CA LYS A 23 11.68 1.97 7.00
C LYS A 23 10.59 3.04 7.08
N LYS A 24 10.90 4.22 7.62
CA LYS A 24 9.99 5.34 7.74
C LYS A 24 9.54 5.89 6.38
N LYS A 25 10.42 5.97 5.38
CA LYS A 25 10.10 6.39 4.01
C LYS A 25 9.16 5.41 3.32
N SER A 26 9.37 4.12 3.48
CA SER A 26 8.50 3.08 2.93
C SER A 26 7.09 3.14 3.54
N ASP A 27 6.98 3.37 4.84
CA ASP A 27 5.71 3.50 5.55
C ASP A 27 4.94 4.77 5.13
N GLU A 28 5.62 5.89 4.88
CA GLU A 28 5.00 7.12 4.39
C GLU A 28 4.36 6.96 3.01
N VAL A 29 5.01 6.25 2.09
CA VAL A 29 4.47 5.97 0.76
C VAL A 29 3.22 5.09 0.87
N ALA A 30 3.25 4.05 1.69
CA ALA A 30 2.11 3.18 1.93
C ALA A 30 0.92 3.93 2.55
N GLU A 31 1.15 4.82 3.51
CA GLU A 31 0.11 5.66 4.13
C GLU A 31 -0.56 6.58 3.11
N LYS A 32 0.20 7.24 2.25
CA LYS A 32 -0.33 8.14 1.22
C LYS A 32 -1.21 7.39 0.21
N GLU A 33 -0.82 6.18 -0.18
CA GLU A 33 -1.61 5.35 -1.07
C GLU A 33 -2.90 4.87 -0.39
N ASN A 34 -2.83 4.45 0.88
CA ASN A 34 -3.99 4.05 1.64
C ASN A 34 -4.98 5.20 1.84
N GLU A 35 -4.52 6.43 2.06
CA GLU A 35 -5.38 7.61 2.13
C GLU A 35 -6.10 7.85 0.80
N LYS A 36 -5.36 7.85 -0.31
CA LYS A 36 -5.90 8.14 -1.65
C LYS A 36 -6.92 7.10 -2.08
N PHE A 37 -6.57 5.81 -1.99
CA PHE A 37 -7.43 4.73 -2.47
C PHE A 37 -8.45 4.26 -1.42
N GLY A 38 -8.15 4.46 -0.15
CA GLY A 38 -9.10 4.22 0.94
C GLY A 38 -10.34 5.10 0.89
N LEU A 39 -10.27 6.26 0.21
CA LEU A 39 -11.43 7.13 -0.02
C LEU A 39 -12.52 6.46 -0.87
N PHE A 40 -12.17 5.45 -1.66
CA PHE A 40 -13.13 4.68 -2.44
C PHE A 40 -13.94 3.69 -1.63
N LEU A 41 -13.50 3.35 -0.41
CA LEU A 41 -14.25 2.43 0.45
C LEU A 41 -15.62 3.00 0.78
N GLY A 42 -16.65 2.18 0.58
CA GLY A 42 -18.04 2.57 0.75
C GLY A 42 -18.66 3.27 -0.45
N LYS A 43 -17.89 3.57 -1.49
CA LYS A 43 -18.38 4.19 -2.73
C LYS A 43 -18.79 3.12 -3.75
N GLN A 44 -19.50 3.54 -4.77
CA GLN A 44 -19.91 2.67 -5.87
C GLN A 44 -18.77 2.41 -6.84
N VAL A 45 -18.77 1.22 -7.45
CA VAL A 45 -17.77 0.81 -8.44
C VAL A 45 -17.70 1.76 -9.64
N SER A 46 -18.81 2.40 -10.01
CA SER A 46 -18.85 3.38 -11.08
C SER A 46 -17.95 4.59 -10.83
N GLU A 47 -17.86 5.04 -9.58
CA GLU A 47 -16.95 6.14 -9.19
C GLU A 47 -15.49 5.73 -9.35
N LEU A 48 -15.15 4.49 -8.98
CA LEU A 48 -13.81 3.95 -9.15
C LEU A 48 -13.41 3.91 -10.63
N ARG A 49 -14.29 3.43 -11.49
CA ARG A 49 -14.05 3.36 -12.94
C ARG A 49 -13.94 4.72 -13.60
N MET A 50 -14.66 5.71 -13.09
CA MET A 50 -14.54 7.10 -13.57
C MET A 50 -13.16 7.68 -13.25
N GLU A 51 -12.62 7.38 -12.07
CA GLU A 51 -11.33 7.91 -11.64
C GLU A 51 -10.13 7.13 -12.22
N LEU A 52 -10.19 5.80 -12.20
CA LEU A 52 -9.07 4.94 -12.59
C LEU A 52 -9.23 4.32 -13.98
N GLY A 53 -10.39 4.44 -14.60
CA GLY A 53 -10.67 3.85 -15.89
C GLY A 53 -11.02 2.37 -15.80
N VAL A 54 -10.82 1.64 -16.92
CA VAL A 54 -11.09 0.20 -17.00
C VAL A 54 -10.01 -0.56 -16.25
N PRO A 55 -10.37 -1.55 -15.39
CA PRO A 55 -9.37 -2.35 -14.70
C PRO A 55 -8.57 -3.22 -15.68
N THR A 56 -7.34 -3.54 -15.28
CA THR A 56 -6.47 -4.42 -16.07
C THR A 56 -7.01 -5.84 -16.09
N ASP A 57 -7.62 -6.27 -14.99
CA ASP A 57 -8.16 -7.61 -14.82
C ASP A 57 -9.32 -7.58 -13.81
N ASP A 58 -10.17 -8.60 -13.85
CA ASP A 58 -11.21 -8.79 -12.85
C ASP A 58 -11.45 -10.29 -12.63
N TYR A 59 -11.83 -10.63 -11.41
CA TYR A 59 -12.16 -12.02 -11.07
C TYR A 59 -13.12 -12.06 -9.87
N ILE A 60 -13.77 -13.21 -9.68
CA ILE A 60 -14.59 -13.46 -8.50
C ILE A 60 -13.72 -14.16 -7.45
N ASN A 61 -13.66 -13.60 -6.25
CA ASN A 61 -12.85 -14.16 -5.18
C ASN A 61 -13.58 -15.32 -4.43
N GLN A 62 -12.92 -15.87 -3.41
CA GLN A 62 -13.46 -16.97 -2.64
C GLN A 62 -14.75 -16.61 -1.87
N ALA A 63 -14.92 -15.34 -1.52
CA ALA A 63 -16.14 -14.85 -0.87
C ALA A 63 -17.30 -14.64 -1.84
N GLY A 64 -17.11 -14.85 -3.15
CA GLY A 64 -18.11 -14.63 -4.18
C GLY A 64 -18.24 -13.18 -4.63
N ASN A 65 -17.31 -12.30 -4.24
CA ASN A 65 -17.31 -10.90 -4.62
C ASN A 65 -16.39 -10.64 -5.81
N GLU A 66 -16.78 -9.68 -6.65
CA GLU A 66 -15.95 -9.23 -7.76
C GLU A 66 -14.73 -8.48 -7.22
N THR A 67 -13.55 -8.76 -7.79
CA THR A 67 -12.31 -8.06 -7.48
C THR A 67 -11.76 -7.42 -8.74
N LEU A 68 -11.63 -6.10 -8.73
CA LEU A 68 -11.02 -5.34 -9.83
C LEU A 68 -9.53 -5.15 -9.55
N VAL A 69 -8.70 -5.43 -10.56
CA VAL A 69 -7.25 -5.33 -10.46
C VAL A 69 -6.74 -4.24 -11.40
N TYR A 70 -6.02 -3.28 -10.85
CA TYR A 70 -5.35 -2.22 -11.59
C TYR A 70 -3.84 -2.43 -11.48
N LYS A 71 -3.20 -2.76 -12.59
CA LYS A 71 -1.76 -3.00 -12.66
C LYS A 71 -1.07 -1.77 -13.25
N THR A 72 -0.02 -1.33 -12.59
CA THR A 72 0.85 -0.25 -13.08
C THR A 72 2.30 -0.65 -12.91
N LYS A 73 3.21 -0.01 -13.64
CA LYS A 73 4.65 -0.18 -13.48
C LYS A 73 5.31 1.16 -13.22
N LYS A 74 6.19 1.19 -12.25
CA LYS A 74 7.02 2.35 -11.96
C LYS A 74 8.46 1.87 -11.80
N TYR A 75 9.38 2.42 -12.59
CA TYR A 75 10.79 2.00 -12.61
C TYR A 75 10.97 0.49 -12.87
N GLY A 76 10.11 -0.10 -13.71
CA GLY A 76 10.14 -1.54 -13.99
C GLY A 76 9.56 -2.42 -12.90
N ILE A 77 9.12 -1.86 -11.79
CA ILE A 77 8.53 -2.59 -10.67
C ILE A 77 7.00 -2.62 -10.82
N PRO A 78 6.40 -3.82 -10.92
CA PRO A 78 4.95 -3.92 -11.05
C PRO A 78 4.25 -3.62 -9.73
N CYS A 79 3.13 -2.90 -9.83
CA CYS A 79 2.25 -2.59 -8.71
C CYS A 79 0.85 -3.07 -9.04
N GLU A 80 0.22 -3.81 -8.12
CA GLU A 80 -1.17 -4.22 -8.24
C GLU A 80 -2.01 -3.57 -7.15
N ARG A 81 -3.12 -2.94 -7.56
CA ARG A 81 -4.14 -2.44 -6.64
C ARG A 81 -5.42 -3.21 -6.88
N LYS A 82 -5.96 -3.78 -5.82
CA LYS A 82 -7.15 -4.63 -5.86
C LYS A 82 -8.28 -4.00 -5.06
N PHE A 83 -9.45 -3.95 -5.68
CA PHE A 83 -10.67 -3.44 -5.05
C PHE A 83 -11.72 -4.54 -5.04
N GLU A 84 -12.16 -4.94 -3.85
CA GLU A 84 -13.23 -5.92 -3.70
C GLU A 84 -14.59 -5.22 -3.66
N ILE A 85 -15.54 -5.74 -4.44
CA ILE A 85 -16.83 -5.13 -4.66
C ILE A 85 -17.91 -6.15 -4.30
N ASN A 86 -18.85 -5.76 -3.44
CA ASN A 86 -19.95 -6.63 -3.05
C ASN A 86 -21.04 -6.71 -4.11
N ALA A 87 -22.08 -7.53 -3.86
CA ALA A 87 -23.19 -7.74 -4.79
C ALA A 87 -23.97 -6.46 -5.11
N ASN A 88 -23.91 -5.45 -4.26
CA ASN A 88 -24.57 -4.16 -4.47
C ASN A 88 -23.73 -3.16 -5.28
N GLY A 89 -22.53 -3.55 -5.71
CA GLY A 89 -21.60 -2.68 -6.42
C GLY A 89 -20.83 -1.71 -5.53
N THR A 90 -20.80 -1.96 -4.22
CA THR A 90 -20.09 -1.13 -3.24
C THR A 90 -18.69 -1.66 -3.00
N ILE A 91 -17.71 -0.76 -2.98
CA ILE A 91 -16.31 -1.09 -2.70
C ILE A 91 -16.16 -1.33 -1.21
N ILE A 92 -15.81 -2.56 -0.81
CA ILE A 92 -15.73 -2.98 0.59
C ILE A 92 -14.32 -3.22 1.08
N LYS A 93 -13.35 -3.37 0.18
CA LYS A 93 -11.96 -3.65 0.55
C LYS A 93 -11.01 -3.13 -0.51
N PHE A 94 -9.84 -2.66 -0.05
CA PHE A 94 -8.73 -2.25 -0.90
C PHE A 94 -7.45 -2.92 -0.41
N SER A 95 -6.63 -3.36 -1.34
CA SER A 95 -5.28 -3.85 -1.06
C SER A 95 -4.33 -3.47 -2.19
N SER A 96 -3.06 -3.27 -1.87
CA SER A 96 -2.02 -2.99 -2.85
C SER A 96 -0.79 -3.84 -2.57
N SER A 97 -0.05 -4.17 -3.62
CA SER A 97 1.19 -4.93 -3.51
C SER A 97 2.33 -4.21 -4.26
N VAL A 98 3.46 -4.05 -3.58
CA VAL A 98 4.73 -3.51 -4.13
C VAL A 98 4.54 -2.18 -4.86
N CYS A 99 3.72 -1.29 -4.33
CA CYS A 99 3.51 0.05 -4.92
C CYS A 99 4.49 1.07 -4.33
N ILE A 100 5.24 1.70 -5.19
CA ILE A 100 6.21 2.76 -4.83
C ILE A 100 5.78 4.10 -5.40
#